data_231899910834d54755b55b4247e039e8
#
_entry.id   231899910834d54755b55b4247e039e8
#
_cell.length_a   1.000
_cell.length_b   1.000
_cell.length_c   1.000
_cell.angle_alpha   90.00
_cell.angle_beta   90.00
_cell.angle_gamma   90.00
#
_symmetry.space_group_name_H-M   'P 1'
#
loop_
_entity.id
_entity.type
_entity.pdbx_description
1 polymer ?
#
loop_
_entity_poly.entity_id
_entity_poly.type
_entity_poly.pdbx_seq_one_letter_code
_entity_poly.pdbx_strand_id
1 'polypeptide(L)'
;MLLHLLVLAPFAAAILMMATSKEDPKSSSRLAFLFGFAFVAMSIALIAAGNQATEAIEWFQIPGAKGSVYYYLYSHGLGAWMVFLSTGLSLVALITGCNTFEKNYRNFAIAIFALMGAMNGTFLAADAVLFFFFFEAMVFPAAVLIAGFGGADRKKAAMTFAIYTLVGSAPMMVALWYLVSMADNSLVLSLAVALQNLDPSMQTTLLLCFLLAFLVKTPVFPFHGWQAITYAEAPAPLSAILTGAMSKAGVFGFIAWILPIFPLSMKVVDGMLWLGLLTAIYGALMALRATDGKKLLAFSSMSHLGLAVAGVFSLSESMLPAVLVLLVAHGLSAGAQFYLMGIAERFAGTRNIEQLGGLAARNPVFGSLFGFVAVLSLAVPGTAGFVGEFTVLMSLWDMGPLPALVAGLCLILSAAYMLRFVQKVIFGKPAREYVDGKRMTALEGSSISIMGVMLLVFGMHPAFITNALQLFDESAVQEMNKVTHPAAVQESQTVEASADTTGEAEVDENIAAVAQPMTEDDLRQLDSNLKANGFSDEERASLIAQLKAMSESEVADAHEEAAESNEANVKEASENE
;
A
#
# COMPACT_ATOMS: atom_id res chain seq x y z
N MET A 1 10.73 -18.99 -2.21
CA MET A 1 10.15 -19.78 -1.09
C MET A 1 9.47 -18.90 -0.04
N LEU A 2 10.10 -17.81 0.43
CA LEU A 2 9.51 -16.92 1.47
C LEU A 2 8.15 -16.34 1.07
N LEU A 3 7.97 -15.88 -0.17
CA LEU A 3 6.71 -15.33 -0.67
C LEU A 3 5.57 -16.36 -0.63
N HIS A 4 5.83 -17.59 -1.08
CA HIS A 4 4.82 -18.66 -1.00
C HIS A 4 4.39 -18.93 0.45
N LEU A 5 5.35 -18.96 1.39
CA LEU A 5 5.05 -19.18 2.80
C LEU A 5 4.21 -18.03 3.37
N LEU A 6 4.51 -16.77 3.05
CA LEU A 6 3.74 -15.63 3.53
C LEU A 6 2.30 -15.61 3.00
N VAL A 7 2.03 -16.17 1.82
CA VAL A 7 0.68 -16.26 1.24
C VAL A 7 -0.05 -17.52 1.69
N LEU A 8 0.59 -18.70 1.55
CA LEU A 8 -0.09 -20.00 1.72
C LEU A 8 -0.07 -20.52 3.16
N ALA A 9 1.01 -20.27 3.92
CA ALA A 9 1.11 -20.80 5.28
C ALA A 9 0.07 -20.20 6.27
N PRO A 10 -0.44 -18.96 6.15
CA PRO A 10 -1.56 -18.52 6.97
C PRO A 10 -2.84 -19.36 6.74
N PHE A 11 -3.13 -19.77 5.50
CA PHE A 11 -4.25 -20.70 5.24
C PHE A 11 -4.01 -22.08 5.85
N ALA A 12 -2.78 -22.60 5.75
CA ALA A 12 -2.40 -23.84 6.43
C ALA A 12 -2.53 -23.70 7.96
N ALA A 13 -2.11 -22.57 8.54
CA ALA A 13 -2.31 -22.28 9.95
C ALA A 13 -3.79 -22.25 10.33
N ALA A 14 -4.67 -21.66 9.49
CA ALA A 14 -6.11 -21.68 9.71
C ALA A 14 -6.66 -23.14 9.75
N ILE A 15 -6.20 -24.00 8.85
CA ILE A 15 -6.56 -25.42 8.81
C ILE A 15 -6.04 -26.15 10.06
N LEU A 16 -4.77 -25.92 10.44
CA LEU A 16 -4.18 -26.52 11.64
C LEU A 16 -4.90 -26.08 12.93
N MET A 17 -5.37 -24.83 12.97
CA MET A 17 -6.20 -24.36 14.09
C MET A 17 -7.51 -25.13 14.22
N MET A 18 -8.07 -25.72 13.13
CA MET A 18 -9.26 -26.55 13.21
C MET A 18 -9.03 -27.84 14.02
N ALA A 19 -7.80 -28.32 14.08
CA ALA A 19 -7.41 -29.50 14.85
C ALA A 19 -7.30 -29.24 16.36
N THR A 20 -7.23 -27.95 16.79
CA THR A 20 -7.19 -27.62 18.23
C THR A 20 -8.56 -27.82 18.89
N SER A 21 -8.59 -28.12 20.19
CA SER A 21 -9.84 -28.29 20.93
C SER A 21 -10.58 -26.97 21.09
N LYS A 22 -11.89 -26.99 20.94
CA LYS A 22 -12.76 -25.83 21.26
C LYS A 22 -12.81 -25.54 22.76
N GLU A 23 -12.60 -26.57 23.56
CA GLU A 23 -12.72 -26.50 25.05
C GLU A 23 -11.42 -26.04 25.72
N ASP A 24 -10.28 -26.00 24.96
CA ASP A 24 -9.00 -25.51 25.47
C ASP A 24 -8.54 -24.23 24.74
N PRO A 25 -9.04 -23.04 25.17
CA PRO A 25 -8.63 -21.77 24.60
C PRO A 25 -7.13 -21.47 24.77
N LYS A 26 -6.50 -22.03 25.81
CA LYS A 26 -5.06 -21.81 26.07
C LYS A 26 -4.18 -22.50 25.05
N SER A 27 -4.52 -23.73 24.67
CA SER A 27 -3.80 -24.44 23.60
C SER A 27 -3.96 -23.71 22.27
N SER A 28 -5.20 -23.33 21.92
CA SER A 28 -5.48 -22.56 20.70
C SER A 28 -4.74 -21.22 20.65
N SER A 29 -4.66 -20.49 21.78
CA SER A 29 -3.96 -19.20 21.81
C SER A 29 -2.44 -19.33 21.71
N ARG A 30 -1.84 -20.35 22.36
CA ARG A 30 -0.40 -20.60 22.24
C ARG A 30 0.01 -20.89 20.81
N LEU A 31 -0.75 -21.75 20.12
CA LEU A 31 -0.49 -22.09 18.71
C LEU A 31 -0.70 -20.87 17.80
N ALA A 32 -1.77 -20.10 18.02
CA ALA A 32 -2.03 -18.88 17.26
C ALA A 32 -0.92 -17.83 17.43
N PHE A 33 -0.40 -17.66 18.66
CA PHE A 33 0.71 -16.73 18.90
C PHE A 33 2.01 -17.21 18.25
N LEU A 34 2.30 -18.52 18.33
CA LEU A 34 3.48 -19.10 17.65
C LEU A 34 3.45 -18.79 16.16
N PHE A 35 2.36 -19.07 15.46
CA PHE A 35 2.21 -18.77 14.04
C PHE A 35 2.23 -17.25 13.79
N GLY A 36 1.53 -16.45 14.59
CA GLY A 36 1.51 -15.00 14.44
C GLY A 36 2.91 -14.38 14.54
N PHE A 37 3.71 -14.77 15.54
CA PHE A 37 5.10 -14.32 15.67
C PHE A 37 5.97 -14.80 14.49
N ALA A 38 5.78 -16.03 14.03
CA ALA A 38 6.51 -16.55 12.88
C ALA A 38 6.22 -15.74 11.61
N PHE A 39 4.94 -15.39 11.34
CA PHE A 39 4.59 -14.58 10.17
C PHE A 39 5.12 -13.14 10.25
N VAL A 40 5.14 -12.52 11.43
CA VAL A 40 5.77 -11.22 11.63
C VAL A 40 7.28 -11.31 11.37
N ALA A 41 7.96 -12.33 11.91
CA ALA A 41 9.38 -12.53 11.66
C ALA A 41 9.67 -12.73 10.16
N MET A 42 8.83 -13.50 9.46
CA MET A 42 8.94 -13.70 8.01
C MET A 42 8.71 -12.40 7.22
N SER A 43 7.77 -11.54 7.63
CA SER A 43 7.56 -10.25 6.97
C SER A 43 8.71 -9.27 7.20
N ILE A 44 9.35 -9.29 8.38
CA ILE A 44 10.58 -8.53 8.64
C ILE A 44 11.73 -9.06 7.77
N ALA A 45 11.87 -10.38 7.66
CA ALA A 45 12.86 -11.00 6.79
C ALA A 45 12.63 -10.63 5.31
N LEU A 46 11.36 -10.48 4.88
CA LEU A 46 11.03 -10.03 3.53
C LEU A 46 11.51 -8.60 3.27
N ILE A 47 11.26 -7.68 4.21
CA ILE A 47 11.74 -6.28 4.11
C ILE A 47 13.27 -6.26 4.05
N ALA A 48 13.94 -7.06 4.88
CA ALA A 48 15.41 -7.12 4.91
C ALA A 48 16.00 -7.77 3.64
N ALA A 49 15.28 -8.69 3.00
CA ALA A 49 15.71 -9.35 1.77
C ALA A 49 15.58 -8.47 0.51
N GLY A 50 14.86 -7.35 0.60
CA GLY A 50 14.59 -6.47 -0.54
C GLY A 50 13.63 -7.07 -1.56
N ASN A 51 13.80 -6.70 -2.82
CA ASN A 51 12.96 -7.18 -3.92
C ASN A 51 13.13 -8.69 -4.13
N GLN A 52 12.04 -9.41 -4.14
CA GLN A 52 11.98 -10.86 -4.33
C GLN A 52 10.90 -11.21 -5.34
N ALA A 53 11.20 -12.13 -6.25
CA ALA A 53 10.25 -12.70 -7.20
C ALA A 53 10.17 -14.22 -7.06
N THR A 54 9.05 -14.80 -7.47
CA THR A 54 8.94 -16.24 -7.70
C THR A 54 9.06 -16.54 -9.19
N GLU A 55 9.22 -17.78 -9.56
CA GLU A 55 8.97 -18.17 -10.95
C GLU A 55 7.50 -17.94 -11.30
N ALA A 56 7.24 -17.43 -12.50
CA ALA A 56 5.90 -17.28 -13.03
C ALA A 56 5.41 -18.64 -13.55
N ILE A 57 4.48 -19.26 -12.81
CA ILE A 57 3.90 -20.55 -13.17
C ILE A 57 2.57 -20.29 -13.86
N GLU A 58 2.39 -20.76 -15.08
CA GLU A 58 1.10 -20.69 -15.75
C GLU A 58 0.05 -21.42 -14.92
N TRP A 59 -0.97 -20.71 -14.47
CA TRP A 59 -2.02 -21.26 -13.61
C TRP A 59 -3.17 -21.83 -14.44
N PHE A 60 -3.72 -21.02 -15.34
CA PHE A 60 -4.72 -21.43 -16.30
C PHE A 60 -4.86 -20.42 -17.44
N GLN A 61 -5.47 -20.87 -18.55
CA GLN A 61 -5.92 -19.99 -19.63
C GLN A 61 -7.40 -19.69 -19.48
N ILE A 62 -7.78 -18.45 -19.65
CA ILE A 62 -9.18 -18.04 -19.65
C ILE A 62 -9.84 -18.55 -20.94
N PRO A 63 -10.90 -19.36 -20.91
CA PRO A 63 -11.56 -19.84 -22.10
C PRO A 63 -12.03 -18.68 -23.00
N GLY A 64 -11.58 -18.68 -24.26
CA GLY A 64 -11.89 -17.62 -25.22
C GLY A 64 -11.01 -16.37 -25.13
N ALA A 65 -10.07 -16.31 -24.22
CA ALA A 65 -9.03 -15.29 -24.17
C ALA A 65 -7.73 -15.77 -24.81
N LYS A 66 -6.88 -14.85 -25.27
CA LYS A 66 -5.53 -15.15 -25.75
C LYS A 66 -4.55 -15.35 -24.60
N GLY A 67 -4.76 -14.58 -23.51
CA GLY A 67 -3.81 -14.45 -22.42
C GLY A 67 -3.87 -15.58 -21.40
N SER A 68 -2.70 -15.99 -20.92
CA SER A 68 -2.53 -16.89 -19.78
C SER A 68 -2.50 -16.14 -18.47
N VAL A 69 -3.00 -16.77 -17.42
CA VAL A 69 -2.95 -16.29 -16.03
C VAL A 69 -1.83 -17.01 -15.31
N TYR A 70 -1.01 -16.24 -14.58
CA TYR A 70 0.14 -16.78 -13.88
C TYR A 70 -0.03 -16.74 -12.37
N TYR A 71 0.37 -17.79 -11.69
CA TYR A 71 0.71 -17.71 -10.29
C TYR A 71 2.10 -17.12 -10.18
N TYR A 72 2.14 -15.81 -10.00
CA TYR A 72 3.37 -15.03 -9.92
C TYR A 72 3.30 -14.07 -8.74
N LEU A 73 4.27 -14.19 -7.82
CA LEU A 73 4.39 -13.34 -6.64
C LEU A 73 5.66 -12.51 -6.77
N TYR A 74 5.51 -11.22 -6.51
CA TYR A 74 6.60 -10.27 -6.47
C TYR A 74 6.48 -9.36 -5.25
N SER A 75 7.59 -9.18 -4.55
CA SER A 75 7.69 -8.26 -3.43
C SER A 75 8.51 -7.05 -3.84
N HIS A 76 7.86 -5.92 -3.95
CA HIS A 76 8.48 -4.61 -3.97
C HIS A 76 8.31 -3.93 -2.60
N GLY A 77 9.06 -2.84 -2.33
CA GLY A 77 9.07 -2.20 -1.01
C GLY A 77 7.69 -1.85 -0.45
N LEU A 78 6.77 -1.32 -1.29
CA LEU A 78 5.39 -1.03 -0.88
C LEU A 78 4.66 -2.32 -0.45
N GLY A 79 4.72 -3.39 -1.26
CA GLY A 79 4.09 -4.68 -0.95
C GLY A 79 4.63 -5.30 0.32
N ALA A 80 5.94 -5.30 0.53
CA ALA A 80 6.59 -5.84 1.72
C ALA A 80 6.11 -5.13 3.01
N TRP A 81 6.01 -3.78 3.00
CA TRP A 81 5.50 -3.02 4.12
C TRP A 81 4.01 -3.26 4.37
N MET A 82 3.19 -3.45 3.33
CA MET A 82 1.78 -3.82 3.49
C MET A 82 1.62 -5.22 4.09
N VAL A 83 2.45 -6.19 3.71
CA VAL A 83 2.51 -7.53 4.33
C VAL A 83 2.93 -7.45 5.80
N PHE A 84 3.90 -6.59 6.13
CA PHE A 84 4.29 -6.34 7.51
C PHE A 84 3.12 -5.78 8.34
N LEU A 85 2.38 -4.81 7.84
CA LEU A 85 1.17 -4.29 8.50
C LEU A 85 0.10 -5.39 8.66
N SER A 86 -0.12 -6.19 7.61
CA SER A 86 -1.07 -7.31 7.64
C SER A 86 -0.73 -8.32 8.74
N THR A 87 0.52 -8.77 8.81
CA THR A 87 0.97 -9.77 9.79
C THR A 87 1.04 -9.20 11.20
N GLY A 88 1.59 -7.99 11.36
CA GLY A 88 1.74 -7.32 12.65
C GLY A 88 0.40 -7.01 13.31
N LEU A 89 -0.53 -6.40 12.55
CA LEU A 89 -1.88 -6.12 13.06
C LEU A 89 -2.65 -7.40 13.36
N SER A 90 -2.51 -8.44 12.53
CA SER A 90 -3.14 -9.73 12.79
C SER A 90 -2.62 -10.39 14.06
N LEU A 91 -1.31 -10.31 14.35
CA LEU A 91 -0.74 -10.80 15.62
C LEU A 91 -1.34 -10.06 16.81
N VAL A 92 -1.41 -8.71 16.78
CA VAL A 92 -2.01 -7.93 17.88
C VAL A 92 -3.52 -8.22 17.99
N ALA A 93 -4.21 -8.48 16.87
CA ALA A 93 -5.60 -8.93 16.88
C ALA A 93 -5.78 -10.30 17.55
N LEU A 94 -4.88 -11.24 17.30
CA LEU A 94 -4.89 -12.54 17.98
C LEU A 94 -4.66 -12.39 19.49
N ILE A 95 -3.74 -11.51 19.90
CA ILE A 95 -3.45 -11.22 21.32
C ILE A 95 -4.67 -10.59 22.01
N THR A 96 -5.23 -9.54 21.44
CA THR A 96 -6.39 -8.82 22.03
C THR A 96 -7.67 -9.64 21.95
N GLY A 97 -7.83 -10.44 20.89
CA GLY A 97 -8.95 -11.35 20.70
C GLY A 97 -9.01 -12.48 21.71
N CYS A 98 -7.85 -12.93 22.23
CA CYS A 98 -7.78 -13.97 23.25
C CYS A 98 -8.56 -13.60 24.52
N ASN A 99 -8.44 -12.35 24.98
CA ASN A 99 -9.14 -11.85 26.16
C ASN A 99 -10.58 -11.40 25.88
N THR A 100 -10.93 -11.23 24.60
CA THR A 100 -12.26 -10.76 24.19
C THR A 100 -13.20 -11.91 23.84
N PHE A 101 -12.68 -13.00 23.25
CA PHE A 101 -13.47 -14.09 22.68
C PHE A 101 -13.10 -15.47 23.26
N GLU A 102 -12.84 -15.58 24.56
CA GLU A 102 -12.34 -16.79 25.22
C GLU A 102 -13.01 -18.09 24.74
N LYS A 103 -14.36 -18.13 24.69
CA LYS A 103 -15.12 -19.33 24.31
C LYS A 103 -15.05 -19.68 22.82
N ASN A 104 -14.82 -18.68 21.95
CA ASN A 104 -14.84 -18.84 20.49
C ASN A 104 -13.50 -18.44 19.83
N TYR A 105 -12.44 -18.36 20.65
CA TYR A 105 -11.14 -17.86 20.19
C TYR A 105 -10.59 -18.65 18.99
N ARG A 106 -10.75 -19.98 18.99
CA ARG A 106 -10.32 -20.83 17.87
C ARG A 106 -10.91 -20.38 16.54
N ASN A 107 -12.23 -20.17 16.48
CA ASN A 107 -12.90 -19.77 15.25
C ASN A 107 -12.51 -18.35 14.83
N PHE A 108 -12.27 -17.47 15.81
CA PHE A 108 -11.72 -16.14 15.55
C PHE A 108 -10.33 -16.21 14.92
N ALA A 109 -9.42 -17.01 15.50
CA ALA A 109 -8.06 -17.17 14.99
C ALA A 109 -8.01 -17.79 13.57
N ILE A 110 -8.87 -18.79 13.28
CA ILE A 110 -9.03 -19.37 11.95
C ILE A 110 -9.34 -18.27 10.91
N ALA A 111 -10.34 -17.43 11.20
CA ALA A 111 -10.75 -16.39 10.28
C ALA A 111 -9.70 -15.27 10.16
N ILE A 112 -8.94 -14.95 11.22
CA ILE A 112 -7.82 -13.99 11.16
C ILE A 112 -6.70 -14.52 10.27
N PHE A 113 -6.31 -15.80 10.37
CA PHE A 113 -5.29 -16.38 9.51
C PHE A 113 -5.74 -16.43 8.05
N ALA A 114 -6.99 -16.80 7.78
CA ALA A 114 -7.54 -16.77 6.43
C ALA A 114 -7.52 -15.34 5.84
N LEU A 115 -7.88 -14.33 6.64
CA LEU A 115 -7.81 -12.92 6.23
C LEU A 115 -6.37 -12.48 5.98
N MET A 116 -5.43 -12.86 6.84
CA MET A 116 -4.00 -12.57 6.68
C MET A 116 -3.45 -13.14 5.38
N GLY A 117 -3.73 -14.41 5.07
CA GLY A 117 -3.28 -15.02 3.82
C GLY A 117 -3.84 -14.32 2.58
N ALA A 118 -5.12 -13.96 2.60
CA ALA A 118 -5.74 -13.20 1.50
C ALA A 118 -5.15 -11.79 1.34
N MET A 119 -4.90 -11.06 2.43
CA MET A 119 -4.24 -9.75 2.38
C MET A 119 -2.80 -9.85 1.86
N ASN A 120 -2.02 -10.82 2.36
CA ASN A 120 -0.65 -11.03 1.90
C ASN A 120 -0.62 -11.38 0.40
N GLY A 121 -1.55 -12.24 -0.06
CA GLY A 121 -1.70 -12.54 -1.47
C GLY A 121 -2.02 -11.30 -2.31
N THR A 122 -2.90 -10.41 -1.83
CA THR A 122 -3.23 -9.15 -2.49
C THR A 122 -2.00 -8.24 -2.68
N PHE A 123 -1.13 -8.15 -1.65
CA PHE A 123 0.03 -7.25 -1.68
C PHE A 123 1.27 -7.84 -2.39
N LEU A 124 1.27 -9.15 -2.63
CA LEU A 124 2.38 -9.84 -3.29
C LEU A 124 2.04 -10.37 -4.69
N ALA A 125 0.77 -10.37 -5.11
CA ALA A 125 0.40 -10.78 -6.45
C ALA A 125 0.95 -9.81 -7.51
N ALA A 126 1.70 -10.34 -8.47
CA ALA A 126 2.24 -9.61 -9.62
C ALA A 126 1.45 -9.86 -10.92
N ASP A 127 0.48 -10.76 -10.87
CA ASP A 127 -0.50 -11.03 -11.92
C ASP A 127 -1.83 -10.38 -11.55
N ALA A 128 -2.48 -9.67 -12.47
CA ALA A 128 -3.68 -8.88 -12.20
C ALA A 128 -4.90 -9.74 -11.85
N VAL A 129 -5.01 -10.93 -12.40
CA VAL A 129 -6.10 -11.87 -12.07
C VAL A 129 -5.85 -12.51 -10.71
N LEU A 130 -4.61 -12.87 -10.40
CA LEU A 130 -4.21 -13.37 -9.08
C LEU A 130 -4.41 -12.30 -8.00
N PHE A 131 -4.05 -11.03 -8.30
CA PHE A 131 -4.34 -9.89 -7.43
C PHE A 131 -5.84 -9.77 -7.17
N PHE A 132 -6.66 -9.75 -8.22
CA PHE A 132 -8.11 -9.65 -8.09
C PHE A 132 -8.69 -10.80 -7.27
N PHE A 133 -8.22 -12.02 -7.48
CA PHE A 133 -8.63 -13.17 -6.69
C PHE A 133 -8.39 -12.96 -5.19
N PHE A 134 -7.20 -12.57 -4.77
CA PHE A 134 -6.91 -12.33 -3.35
C PHE A 134 -7.59 -11.07 -2.82
N PHE A 135 -7.73 -10.03 -3.65
CA PHE A 135 -8.45 -8.80 -3.32
C PHE A 135 -9.92 -9.04 -2.96
N GLU A 136 -10.57 -9.99 -3.66
CA GLU A 136 -11.94 -10.42 -3.32
C GLU A 136 -11.95 -11.47 -2.19
N ALA A 137 -10.99 -12.39 -2.17
CA ALA A 137 -10.92 -13.42 -1.14
C ALA A 137 -10.87 -12.87 0.28
N MET A 138 -10.27 -11.67 0.50
CA MET A 138 -10.22 -11.06 1.84
C MET A 138 -11.59 -10.60 2.35
N VAL A 139 -12.60 -10.41 1.47
CA VAL A 139 -13.94 -9.97 1.87
C VAL A 139 -14.65 -11.05 2.69
N PHE A 140 -14.49 -12.31 2.30
CA PHE A 140 -15.20 -13.43 2.93
C PHE A 140 -14.82 -13.62 4.42
N PRO A 141 -13.54 -13.81 4.81
CA PRO A 141 -13.17 -13.97 6.21
C PRO A 141 -13.46 -12.71 7.04
N ALA A 142 -13.34 -11.51 6.45
CA ALA A 142 -13.71 -10.28 7.12
C ALA A 142 -15.23 -10.22 7.42
N ALA A 143 -16.09 -10.55 6.47
CA ALA A 143 -17.54 -10.61 6.67
C ALA A 143 -17.93 -11.67 7.73
N VAL A 144 -17.28 -12.83 7.73
CA VAL A 144 -17.47 -13.87 8.75
C VAL A 144 -17.08 -13.36 10.14
N LEU A 145 -15.97 -12.64 10.26
CA LEU A 145 -15.53 -12.03 11.52
C LEU A 145 -16.51 -10.97 12.01
N ILE A 146 -17.02 -10.11 11.12
CA ILE A 146 -18.03 -9.09 11.47
C ILE A 146 -19.31 -9.77 11.95
N ALA A 147 -19.85 -10.71 11.17
CA ALA A 147 -21.12 -11.38 11.47
C ALA A 147 -21.06 -12.27 12.71
N GLY A 148 -19.90 -12.91 12.96
CA GLY A 148 -19.72 -13.85 14.06
C GLY A 148 -19.35 -13.19 15.39
N PHE A 149 -18.55 -12.12 15.36
CA PHE A 149 -17.91 -11.53 16.54
C PHE A 149 -18.24 -10.04 16.76
N GLY A 150 -19.03 -9.44 15.90
CA GLY A 150 -19.39 -8.02 15.96
C GLY A 150 -20.46 -7.68 17.00
N GLY A 151 -20.84 -6.39 17.02
CA GLY A 151 -21.81 -5.80 17.94
C GLY A 151 -23.27 -6.18 17.65
N ALA A 152 -24.19 -5.32 18.06
CA ALA A 152 -25.64 -5.58 17.97
C ALA A 152 -26.12 -5.68 16.53
N ASP A 153 -25.65 -4.77 15.65
CA ASP A 153 -26.03 -4.70 14.23
C ASP A 153 -25.06 -5.44 13.29
N ARG A 154 -24.27 -6.38 13.83
CA ARG A 154 -23.20 -7.10 13.12
C ARG A 154 -23.62 -7.74 11.80
N LYS A 155 -24.85 -8.32 11.73
CA LYS A 155 -25.34 -8.96 10.49
C LYS A 155 -25.57 -7.93 9.39
N LYS A 156 -26.19 -6.78 9.74
CA LYS A 156 -26.40 -5.67 8.82
C LYS A 156 -25.05 -5.08 8.36
N ALA A 157 -24.11 -4.89 9.30
CA ALA A 157 -22.77 -4.39 8.98
C ALA A 157 -21.99 -5.32 8.05
N ALA A 158 -22.02 -6.65 8.31
CA ALA A 158 -21.38 -7.65 7.46
C ALA A 158 -21.97 -7.68 6.05
N MET A 159 -23.31 -7.62 5.95
CA MET A 159 -24.00 -7.58 4.66
C MET A 159 -23.69 -6.30 3.90
N THR A 160 -23.76 -5.13 4.56
CA THR A 160 -23.40 -3.85 3.95
C THR A 160 -21.98 -3.86 3.44
N PHE A 161 -21.03 -4.34 4.25
CA PHE A 161 -19.63 -4.49 3.86
C PHE A 161 -19.45 -5.37 2.62
N ALA A 162 -20.02 -6.59 2.65
CA ALA A 162 -19.88 -7.54 1.55
C ALA A 162 -20.53 -7.02 0.25
N ILE A 163 -21.74 -6.49 0.31
CA ILE A 163 -22.45 -5.98 -0.87
C ILE A 163 -21.69 -4.79 -1.47
N TYR A 164 -21.29 -3.80 -0.65
CA TYR A 164 -20.57 -2.64 -1.15
C TYR A 164 -19.26 -3.02 -1.85
N THR A 165 -18.47 -3.89 -1.23
CA THR A 165 -17.18 -4.28 -1.77
C THR A 165 -17.33 -5.13 -3.04
N LEU A 166 -18.20 -6.14 -3.05
CA LEU A 166 -18.42 -7.01 -4.22
C LEU A 166 -19.04 -6.25 -5.40
N VAL A 167 -20.04 -5.39 -5.15
CA VAL A 167 -20.65 -4.57 -6.20
C VAL A 167 -19.66 -3.54 -6.74
N GLY A 168 -18.83 -2.96 -5.87
CA GLY A 168 -17.81 -1.99 -6.28
C GLY A 168 -16.71 -2.59 -7.16
N SER A 169 -16.35 -3.85 -6.94
CA SER A 169 -15.29 -4.54 -7.70
C SER A 169 -15.80 -5.34 -8.90
N ALA A 170 -17.11 -5.63 -8.99
CA ALA A 170 -17.67 -6.36 -10.12
C ALA A 170 -17.36 -5.74 -11.49
N PRO A 171 -17.43 -4.39 -11.69
CA PRO A 171 -17.00 -3.78 -12.95
C PRO A 171 -15.52 -4.02 -13.28
N MET A 172 -14.64 -4.00 -12.27
CA MET A 172 -13.21 -4.29 -12.45
C MET A 172 -13.00 -5.73 -12.92
N MET A 173 -13.77 -6.69 -12.42
CA MET A 173 -13.69 -8.08 -12.88
C MET A 173 -13.99 -8.19 -14.39
N VAL A 174 -15.06 -7.53 -14.85
CA VAL A 174 -15.43 -7.52 -16.27
C VAL A 174 -14.37 -6.82 -17.11
N ALA A 175 -13.85 -5.68 -16.63
CA ALA A 175 -12.81 -4.92 -17.31
C ALA A 175 -11.49 -5.73 -17.40
N LEU A 176 -11.12 -6.42 -16.34
CA LEU A 176 -9.93 -7.27 -16.31
C LEU A 176 -10.07 -8.46 -17.26
N TRP A 177 -11.23 -9.12 -17.26
CA TRP A 177 -11.52 -10.19 -18.22
C TRP A 177 -11.37 -9.70 -19.68
N TYR A 178 -11.94 -8.53 -19.98
CA TYR A 178 -11.85 -7.94 -21.31
C TYR A 178 -10.40 -7.64 -21.70
N LEU A 179 -9.62 -7.01 -20.82
CA LEU A 179 -8.20 -6.71 -21.07
C LEU A 179 -7.37 -7.97 -21.30
N VAL A 180 -7.51 -8.99 -20.44
CA VAL A 180 -6.79 -10.27 -20.60
C VAL A 180 -7.18 -11.00 -21.88
N SER A 181 -8.42 -10.82 -22.36
CA SER A 181 -8.84 -11.42 -23.64
C SER A 181 -8.11 -10.83 -24.86
N MET A 182 -7.59 -9.61 -24.73
CA MET A 182 -6.85 -8.89 -25.78
C MET A 182 -5.33 -8.94 -25.60
N ALA A 183 -4.87 -9.21 -24.38
CA ALA A 183 -3.47 -9.28 -23.99
C ALA A 183 -2.88 -10.68 -24.19
N ASP A 184 -1.56 -10.79 -24.26
CA ASP A 184 -0.86 -12.09 -24.32
C ASP A 184 -0.84 -12.79 -22.95
N ASN A 185 -0.92 -12.03 -21.86
CA ASN A 185 -1.00 -12.52 -20.49
C ASN A 185 -1.60 -11.46 -19.55
N SER A 186 -1.82 -11.83 -18.27
CA SER A 186 -2.42 -10.96 -17.25
C SER A 186 -1.40 -10.14 -16.43
N LEU A 187 -0.15 -10.02 -16.90
CA LEU A 187 0.86 -9.18 -16.26
C LEU A 187 0.69 -7.71 -16.65
N VAL A 188 1.16 -6.80 -15.78
CA VAL A 188 1.00 -5.34 -15.92
C VAL A 188 1.39 -4.82 -17.31
N LEU A 189 2.58 -5.19 -17.79
CA LEU A 189 3.09 -4.70 -19.07
C LEU A 189 2.25 -5.15 -20.26
N SER A 190 1.83 -6.43 -20.27
CA SER A 190 0.99 -7.00 -21.33
C SER A 190 -0.39 -6.32 -21.36
N LEU A 191 -0.97 -6.05 -20.19
CA LEU A 191 -2.24 -5.33 -20.07
C LEU A 191 -2.10 -3.87 -20.54
N ALA A 192 -0.99 -3.20 -20.22
CA ALA A 192 -0.74 -1.82 -20.66
C ALA A 192 -0.61 -1.74 -22.20
N VAL A 193 0.11 -2.68 -22.83
CA VAL A 193 0.24 -2.76 -24.28
C VAL A 193 -1.12 -3.06 -24.93
N ALA A 194 -1.89 -4.00 -24.39
CA ALA A 194 -3.23 -4.31 -24.91
C ALA A 194 -4.16 -3.09 -24.83
N LEU A 195 -4.09 -2.33 -23.72
CA LEU A 195 -4.91 -1.14 -23.52
C LEU A 195 -4.60 -0.04 -24.55
N GLN A 196 -3.32 0.18 -24.89
CA GLN A 196 -2.90 1.20 -25.87
C GLN A 196 -3.48 0.97 -27.27
N ASN A 197 -3.82 -0.27 -27.61
CA ASN A 197 -4.45 -0.63 -28.88
C ASN A 197 -5.97 -0.42 -28.92
N LEU A 198 -6.58 0.04 -27.83
CA LEU A 198 -8.02 0.29 -27.72
C LEU A 198 -8.37 1.75 -27.98
N ASP A 199 -9.61 1.99 -28.40
CA ASP A 199 -10.13 3.35 -28.53
C ASP A 199 -10.08 4.12 -27.21
N PRO A 200 -9.82 5.44 -27.19
CA PRO A 200 -9.75 6.26 -25.98
C PRO A 200 -11.01 6.19 -25.10
N SER A 201 -12.19 6.01 -25.69
CA SER A 201 -13.44 5.83 -24.97
C SER A 201 -13.47 4.52 -24.18
N MET A 202 -12.95 3.44 -24.76
CA MET A 202 -12.83 2.14 -24.11
C MET A 202 -11.77 2.17 -23.02
N GLN A 203 -10.60 2.78 -23.26
CA GLN A 203 -9.57 2.98 -22.24
C GLN A 203 -10.14 3.71 -21.02
N THR A 204 -10.91 4.78 -21.23
CA THR A 204 -11.56 5.54 -20.16
C THR A 204 -12.60 4.68 -19.42
N THR A 205 -13.38 3.88 -20.12
CA THR A 205 -14.39 3.00 -19.51
C THR A 205 -13.73 1.95 -18.61
N LEU A 206 -12.67 1.32 -19.07
CA LEU A 206 -11.90 0.33 -18.30
C LEU A 206 -11.23 0.98 -17.08
N LEU A 207 -10.65 2.16 -17.26
CA LEU A 207 -10.08 2.96 -16.14
C LEU A 207 -11.14 3.22 -15.07
N LEU A 208 -12.33 3.67 -15.43
CA LEU A 208 -13.41 3.94 -14.48
C LEU A 208 -13.86 2.67 -13.73
N CYS A 209 -13.85 1.51 -14.38
CA CYS A 209 -14.15 0.23 -13.74
C CYS A 209 -13.10 -0.14 -12.67
N PHE A 210 -11.82 0.05 -12.95
CA PHE A 210 -10.73 -0.18 -11.98
C PHE A 210 -10.77 0.87 -10.85
N LEU A 211 -10.93 2.15 -11.19
CA LEU A 211 -11.01 3.23 -10.22
C LEU A 211 -12.14 2.98 -9.22
N LEU A 212 -13.34 2.56 -9.67
CA LEU A 212 -14.48 2.31 -8.80
C LEU A 212 -14.15 1.25 -7.73
N ALA A 213 -13.51 0.15 -8.10
CA ALA A 213 -13.13 -0.90 -7.17
C ALA A 213 -12.20 -0.38 -6.06
N PHE A 214 -11.18 0.39 -6.44
CA PHE A 214 -10.22 0.93 -5.48
C PHE A 214 -10.79 2.10 -4.66
N LEU A 215 -11.66 2.94 -5.23
CA LEU A 215 -12.37 4.00 -4.52
C LEU A 215 -13.32 3.45 -3.45
N VAL A 216 -14.03 2.37 -3.75
CA VAL A 216 -14.89 1.68 -2.77
C VAL A 216 -14.03 1.07 -1.66
N LYS A 217 -12.92 0.41 -2.00
CA LYS A 217 -12.05 -0.27 -1.02
C LYS A 217 -11.31 0.71 -0.11
N THR A 218 -10.86 1.86 -0.65
CA THR A 218 -10.18 2.94 0.09
C THR A 218 -11.14 3.80 0.91
N PRO A 219 -12.39 3.55 0.99
CA PRO A 219 -13.61 4.31 1.29
C PRO A 219 -13.54 5.81 0.98
N VAL A 220 -13.34 6.14 -0.29
CA VAL A 220 -13.34 7.52 -0.79
C VAL A 220 -14.79 8.04 -0.91
N PHE A 221 -15.02 9.33 -0.60
CA PHE A 221 -16.31 9.96 -0.85
C PHE A 221 -16.65 9.96 -2.36
N PRO A 222 -17.87 9.60 -2.79
CA PRO A 222 -19.06 9.23 -2.01
C PRO A 222 -19.18 7.73 -1.68
N PHE A 223 -18.19 6.90 -2.00
CA PHE A 223 -18.24 5.43 -1.92
C PHE A 223 -17.96 4.85 -0.52
N HIS A 224 -17.87 5.70 0.51
CA HIS A 224 -17.51 5.38 1.88
C HIS A 224 -18.64 4.83 2.77
N GLY A 225 -19.89 4.76 2.28
CA GLY A 225 -21.08 4.51 3.10
C GLY A 225 -21.06 3.23 3.94
N TRP A 226 -20.27 2.26 3.57
CA TRP A 226 -20.10 1.01 4.30
C TRP A 226 -19.15 1.11 5.50
N GLN A 227 -18.13 1.99 5.44
CA GLN A 227 -16.98 1.98 6.34
C GLN A 227 -17.34 2.26 7.80
N ALA A 228 -17.99 3.40 8.09
CA ALA A 228 -18.27 3.80 9.47
C ALA A 228 -19.20 2.81 10.20
N ILE A 229 -20.17 2.21 9.49
CA ILE A 229 -21.08 1.19 10.04
C ILE A 229 -20.29 -0.08 10.31
N THR A 230 -19.50 -0.53 9.34
CA THR A 230 -18.71 -1.75 9.44
C THR A 230 -17.68 -1.67 10.56
N TYR A 231 -16.89 -0.59 10.62
CA TYR A 231 -15.82 -0.45 11.61
C TYR A 231 -16.37 -0.28 13.03
N ALA A 232 -17.53 0.35 13.19
CA ALA A 232 -18.18 0.48 14.48
C ALA A 232 -18.72 -0.85 15.00
N GLU A 233 -19.33 -1.66 14.12
CA GLU A 233 -19.93 -2.95 14.49
C GLU A 233 -18.93 -4.11 14.50
N ALA A 234 -17.87 -4.06 13.70
CA ALA A 234 -16.82 -5.05 13.74
C ALA A 234 -16.18 -5.13 15.14
N PRO A 235 -15.71 -6.32 15.57
CA PRO A 235 -14.92 -6.40 16.79
C PRO A 235 -13.67 -5.54 16.67
N ALA A 236 -13.27 -4.84 17.72
CA ALA A 236 -12.15 -3.90 17.70
C ALA A 236 -10.84 -4.49 17.11
N PRO A 237 -10.48 -5.76 17.41
CA PRO A 237 -9.32 -6.38 16.76
C PRO A 237 -9.43 -6.44 15.23
N LEU A 238 -10.61 -6.72 14.71
CA LEU A 238 -10.84 -6.71 13.27
C LEU A 238 -10.86 -5.28 12.71
N SER A 239 -11.51 -4.32 13.40
CA SER A 239 -11.53 -2.92 12.97
C SER A 239 -10.12 -2.36 12.80
N ALA A 240 -9.18 -2.77 13.68
CA ALA A 240 -7.76 -2.43 13.55
C ALA A 240 -7.13 -2.98 12.26
N ILE A 241 -7.44 -4.22 11.86
CA ILE A 241 -6.96 -4.83 10.60
C ILE A 241 -7.61 -4.16 9.40
N LEU A 242 -8.94 -3.92 9.44
CA LEU A 242 -9.67 -3.27 8.35
C LEU A 242 -9.11 -1.89 8.04
N THR A 243 -8.83 -1.08 9.06
CA THR A 243 -8.28 0.27 8.91
C THR A 243 -6.77 0.25 8.63
N GLY A 244 -6.03 -0.63 9.32
CA GLY A 244 -4.56 -0.62 9.31
C GLY A 244 -3.92 -1.30 8.11
N ALA A 245 -4.59 -2.29 7.50
CA ALA A 245 -4.07 -3.06 6.37
C ALA A 245 -5.06 -3.16 5.21
N MET A 246 -6.28 -3.65 5.44
CA MET A 246 -7.20 -4.02 4.36
C MET A 246 -7.63 -2.83 3.49
N SER A 247 -7.94 -1.66 4.08
CA SER A 247 -8.33 -0.46 3.33
C SER A 247 -7.20 0.10 2.45
N LYS A 248 -5.95 -0.20 2.81
CA LYS A 248 -4.77 0.20 2.04
C LYS A 248 -4.60 -0.56 0.72
N ALA A 249 -5.28 -1.71 0.58
CA ALA A 249 -5.31 -2.44 -0.69
C ALA A 249 -5.90 -1.60 -1.84
N GLY A 250 -6.78 -0.63 -1.56
CA GLY A 250 -7.26 0.30 -2.58
C GLY A 250 -6.18 1.31 -3.00
N VAL A 251 -5.46 1.93 -2.03
CA VAL A 251 -4.34 2.84 -2.34
C VAL A 251 -3.21 2.09 -3.04
N PHE A 252 -2.90 0.87 -2.58
CA PHE A 252 -1.98 -0.04 -3.26
C PHE A 252 -2.41 -0.29 -4.71
N GLY A 253 -3.70 -0.50 -4.95
CA GLY A 253 -4.26 -0.72 -6.29
C GLY A 253 -4.09 0.48 -7.23
N PHE A 254 -4.20 1.72 -6.73
CA PHE A 254 -3.88 2.90 -7.54
C PHE A 254 -2.41 2.89 -7.99
N ILE A 255 -1.49 2.61 -7.07
CA ILE A 255 -0.05 2.62 -7.35
C ILE A 255 0.37 1.44 -8.23
N ALA A 256 -0.06 0.22 -7.88
CA ALA A 256 0.42 -1.00 -8.53
C ALA A 256 -0.29 -1.33 -9.86
N TRP A 257 -1.53 -0.83 -10.07
CA TRP A 257 -2.34 -1.24 -11.20
C TRP A 257 -2.85 -0.07 -12.05
N ILE A 258 -3.27 1.07 -11.43
CA ILE A 258 -3.76 2.20 -12.23
C ILE A 258 -2.62 2.93 -12.90
N LEU A 259 -1.61 3.37 -12.12
CA LEU A 259 -0.53 4.19 -12.65
C LEU A 259 0.26 3.50 -13.78
N PRO A 260 0.62 2.20 -13.69
CA PRO A 260 1.41 1.56 -14.73
C PRO A 260 0.61 1.06 -15.94
N ILE A 261 -0.70 0.81 -15.80
CA ILE A 261 -1.51 0.26 -16.91
C ILE A 261 -2.16 1.37 -17.74
N PHE A 262 -2.70 2.42 -17.07
CA PHE A 262 -3.57 3.39 -17.73
C PHE A 262 -2.87 4.71 -18.03
N PRO A 263 -2.94 5.22 -19.27
CA PRO A 263 -2.50 6.59 -19.59
C PRO A 263 -3.49 7.58 -18.96
N LEU A 264 -3.04 8.29 -17.91
CA LEU A 264 -3.88 9.21 -17.17
C LEU A 264 -3.85 10.60 -17.81
N SER A 265 -5.01 11.12 -18.23
CA SER A 265 -5.13 12.53 -18.56
C SER A 265 -5.04 13.42 -17.33
N MET A 266 -4.52 14.64 -17.47
CA MET A 266 -4.46 15.61 -16.35
C MET A 266 -5.82 15.87 -15.73
N LYS A 267 -6.93 15.80 -16.49
CA LYS A 267 -8.28 15.93 -15.93
C LYS A 267 -8.63 14.82 -14.95
N VAL A 268 -8.18 13.58 -15.20
CA VAL A 268 -8.37 12.45 -14.29
C VAL A 268 -7.49 12.63 -13.07
N VAL A 269 -6.22 13.01 -13.26
CA VAL A 269 -5.25 13.27 -12.19
C VAL A 269 -5.78 14.34 -11.24
N ASP A 270 -6.15 15.51 -11.75
CA ASP A 270 -6.73 16.61 -10.98
C ASP A 270 -8.04 16.19 -10.29
N GLY A 271 -8.91 15.49 -11.01
CA GLY A 271 -10.17 15.00 -10.47
C GLY A 271 -9.96 14.07 -9.27
N MET A 272 -9.02 13.15 -9.36
CA MET A 272 -8.70 12.20 -8.29
C MET A 272 -8.00 12.88 -7.11
N LEU A 273 -7.10 13.82 -7.37
CA LEU A 273 -6.45 14.64 -6.34
C LEU A 273 -7.50 15.40 -5.53
N TRP A 274 -8.40 16.15 -6.18
CA TRP A 274 -9.44 16.92 -5.50
C TRP A 274 -10.48 16.03 -4.81
N LEU A 275 -10.79 14.86 -5.36
CA LEU A 275 -11.65 13.87 -4.71
C LEU A 275 -10.99 13.32 -3.44
N GLY A 276 -9.69 13.08 -3.44
CA GLY A 276 -8.89 12.72 -2.28
C GLY A 276 -8.95 13.80 -1.19
N LEU A 277 -8.70 15.07 -1.55
CA LEU A 277 -8.77 16.21 -0.62
C LEU A 277 -10.18 16.43 -0.06
N LEU A 278 -11.22 16.32 -0.90
CA LEU A 278 -12.62 16.37 -0.45
C LEU A 278 -12.92 15.27 0.56
N THR A 279 -12.43 14.06 0.29
CA THR A 279 -12.56 12.91 1.20
C THR A 279 -11.88 13.18 2.54
N ALA A 280 -10.67 13.78 2.50
CA ALA A 280 -9.91 14.12 3.69
C ALA A 280 -10.64 15.14 4.58
N ILE A 281 -11.14 16.24 4.00
CA ILE A 281 -11.92 17.25 4.73
C ILE A 281 -13.23 16.66 5.27
N TYR A 282 -13.98 15.94 4.43
CA TYR A 282 -15.24 15.33 4.84
C TYR A 282 -15.03 14.34 6.00
N GLY A 283 -14.03 13.46 5.89
CA GLY A 283 -13.69 12.52 6.96
C GLY A 283 -13.33 13.22 8.27
N ALA A 284 -12.51 14.28 8.22
CA ALA A 284 -12.13 15.05 9.40
C ALA A 284 -13.33 15.73 10.07
N LEU A 285 -14.22 16.35 9.30
CA LEU A 285 -15.43 16.98 9.83
C LEU A 285 -16.40 15.96 10.44
N MET A 286 -16.54 14.79 9.84
CA MET A 286 -17.37 13.71 10.37
C MET A 286 -16.76 13.11 11.65
N ALA A 287 -15.43 12.96 11.72
CA ALA A 287 -14.74 12.55 12.93
C ALA A 287 -14.95 13.54 14.08
N LEU A 288 -14.87 14.85 13.80
CA LEU A 288 -15.10 15.90 14.78
C LEU A 288 -16.51 15.88 15.39
N ARG A 289 -17.52 15.43 14.62
CA ARG A 289 -18.92 15.34 15.07
C ARG A 289 -19.28 13.99 15.70
N ALA A 290 -18.48 12.97 15.49
CA ALA A 290 -18.79 11.61 15.95
C ALA A 290 -18.79 11.53 17.49
N THR A 291 -19.81 10.83 18.01
CA THR A 291 -19.93 10.50 19.45
C THR A 291 -19.59 9.05 19.76
N ASP A 292 -19.61 8.18 18.75
CA ASP A 292 -19.12 6.80 18.85
C ASP A 292 -17.62 6.77 18.57
N GLY A 293 -16.80 6.27 19.51
CA GLY A 293 -15.35 6.27 19.39
C GLY A 293 -14.83 5.45 18.20
N LYS A 294 -15.48 4.33 17.85
CA LYS A 294 -15.08 3.56 16.65
C LYS A 294 -15.47 4.26 15.35
N LYS A 295 -16.61 4.97 15.32
CA LYS A 295 -16.99 5.80 14.16
C LYS A 295 -16.04 6.99 14.01
N LEU A 296 -15.63 7.62 15.10
CA LEU A 296 -14.64 8.69 15.09
C LEU A 296 -13.35 8.20 14.43
N LEU A 297 -12.82 7.05 14.89
CA LEU A 297 -11.61 6.46 14.31
C LEU A 297 -11.79 6.01 12.86
N ALA A 298 -12.98 5.54 12.46
CA ALA A 298 -13.29 5.21 11.08
C ALA A 298 -13.23 6.45 10.16
N PHE A 299 -13.84 7.56 10.57
CA PHE A 299 -13.79 8.81 9.81
C PHE A 299 -12.40 9.47 9.84
N SER A 300 -11.65 9.33 10.94
CA SER A 300 -10.23 9.69 11.01
C SER A 300 -9.43 8.92 9.95
N SER A 301 -9.61 7.60 9.87
CA SER A 301 -8.98 6.77 8.85
C SER A 301 -9.36 7.21 7.42
N MET A 302 -10.63 7.54 7.19
CA MET A 302 -11.10 8.07 5.91
C MET A 302 -10.36 9.37 5.52
N SER A 303 -10.14 10.27 6.50
CA SER A 303 -9.42 11.52 6.29
C SER A 303 -7.98 11.28 5.83
N HIS A 304 -7.22 10.42 6.54
CA HIS A 304 -5.83 10.11 6.18
C HIS A 304 -5.72 9.33 4.86
N LEU A 305 -6.67 8.43 4.56
CA LEU A 305 -6.70 7.74 3.27
C LEU A 305 -7.06 8.68 2.11
N GLY A 306 -7.94 9.66 2.34
CA GLY A 306 -8.20 10.73 1.38
C GLY A 306 -6.94 11.54 1.05
N LEU A 307 -6.13 11.87 2.09
CA LEU A 307 -4.85 12.54 1.91
C LEU A 307 -3.85 11.64 1.15
N ALA A 308 -3.83 10.33 1.44
CA ALA A 308 -3.00 9.37 0.68
C ALA A 308 -3.40 9.30 -0.79
N VAL A 309 -4.71 9.30 -1.11
CA VAL A 309 -5.19 9.34 -2.50
C VAL A 309 -4.76 10.62 -3.20
N ALA A 310 -4.91 11.78 -2.55
CA ALA A 310 -4.44 13.05 -3.11
C ALA A 310 -2.92 13.02 -3.35
N GLY A 311 -2.15 12.45 -2.42
CA GLY A 311 -0.70 12.25 -2.57
C GLY A 311 -0.35 11.34 -3.76
N VAL A 312 -1.05 10.23 -3.97
CA VAL A 312 -0.83 9.35 -5.13
C VAL A 312 -1.01 10.10 -6.44
N PHE A 313 -2.07 10.91 -6.55
CA PHE A 313 -2.38 11.65 -7.77
C PHE A 313 -1.71 13.02 -7.85
N SER A 314 -0.79 13.36 -6.95
CA SER A 314 0.14 14.49 -7.17
C SER A 314 1.16 14.18 -8.26
N LEU A 315 1.46 12.90 -8.49
CA LEU A 315 2.46 12.41 -9.44
C LEU A 315 3.84 13.08 -9.29
N SER A 316 4.13 13.67 -8.12
CA SER A 316 5.44 14.28 -7.86
C SER A 316 6.50 13.19 -7.61
N GLU A 317 7.78 13.51 -7.78
CA GLU A 317 8.89 12.57 -7.52
C GLU A 317 8.89 12.05 -6.09
N SER A 318 8.45 12.86 -5.13
CA SER A 318 8.34 12.49 -3.72
C SER A 318 7.07 11.72 -3.36
N MET A 319 6.13 11.51 -4.31
CA MET A 319 4.82 10.91 -4.07
C MET A 319 4.92 9.54 -3.41
N LEU A 320 5.74 8.67 -3.95
CA LEU A 320 5.78 7.26 -3.53
C LEU A 320 6.35 7.07 -2.12
N PRO A 321 7.53 7.65 -1.75
CA PRO A 321 8.00 7.62 -0.37
C PRO A 321 7.05 8.31 0.60
N ALA A 322 6.43 9.43 0.22
CA ALA A 322 5.48 10.16 1.04
C ALA A 322 4.25 9.30 1.40
N VAL A 323 3.62 8.72 0.38
CA VAL A 323 2.43 7.88 0.54
C VAL A 323 2.77 6.60 1.31
N LEU A 324 3.91 5.95 1.04
CA LEU A 324 4.32 4.75 1.79
C LEU A 324 4.48 5.03 3.29
N VAL A 325 5.22 6.07 3.65
CA VAL A 325 5.41 6.45 5.06
C VAL A 325 4.07 6.79 5.71
N LEU A 326 3.20 7.53 5.01
CA LEU A 326 1.84 7.82 5.49
C LEU A 326 1.02 6.55 5.72
N LEU A 327 1.03 5.59 4.79
CA LEU A 327 0.27 4.34 4.92
C LEU A 327 0.76 3.49 6.09
N VAL A 328 2.10 3.38 6.28
CA VAL A 328 2.70 2.63 7.40
C VAL A 328 2.37 3.31 8.73
N ALA A 329 2.60 4.62 8.83
CA ALA A 329 2.32 5.39 10.04
C ALA A 329 0.84 5.34 10.42
N HIS A 330 -0.06 5.59 9.46
CA HIS A 330 -1.50 5.50 9.68
C HIS A 330 -1.93 4.05 10.04
N GLY A 331 -1.33 3.03 9.41
CA GLY A 331 -1.63 1.63 9.72
C GLY A 331 -1.35 1.28 11.18
N LEU A 332 -0.19 1.66 11.68
CA LEU A 332 0.22 1.44 13.06
C LEU A 332 -0.60 2.28 14.04
N SER A 333 -0.75 3.59 13.79
CA SER A 333 -1.44 4.50 14.71
C SER A 333 -2.93 4.20 14.82
N ALA A 334 -3.64 4.07 13.70
CA ALA A 334 -5.07 3.76 13.67
C ALA A 334 -5.36 2.36 14.21
N GLY A 335 -4.51 1.36 13.87
CA GLY A 335 -4.59 0.03 14.45
C GLY A 335 -4.50 0.05 15.98
N ALA A 336 -3.47 0.71 16.51
CA ALA A 336 -3.28 0.87 17.95
C ALA A 336 -4.47 1.57 18.64
N GLN A 337 -5.03 2.61 18.02
CA GLN A 337 -6.21 3.33 18.51
C GLN A 337 -7.46 2.45 18.56
N PHE A 338 -7.71 1.62 17.53
CA PHE A 338 -8.83 0.69 17.56
C PHE A 338 -8.68 -0.38 18.64
N TYR A 339 -7.47 -0.91 18.88
CA TYR A 339 -7.22 -1.81 19.99
C TYR A 339 -7.50 -1.14 21.34
N LEU A 340 -6.99 0.07 21.55
CA LEU A 340 -7.22 0.84 22.77
C LEU A 340 -8.70 1.19 22.95
N MET A 341 -9.42 1.55 21.88
CA MET A 341 -10.85 1.81 21.95
C MET A 341 -11.64 0.54 22.33
N GLY A 342 -11.25 -0.63 21.82
CA GLY A 342 -11.84 -1.91 22.22
C GLY A 342 -11.58 -2.25 23.68
N ILE A 343 -10.41 -1.93 24.22
CA ILE A 343 -10.08 -2.08 25.64
C ILE A 343 -10.92 -1.08 26.47
N ALA A 344 -11.07 0.17 26.03
CA ALA A 344 -11.93 1.16 26.67
C ALA A 344 -13.39 0.72 26.71
N GLU A 345 -13.92 0.20 25.60
CA GLU A 345 -15.28 -0.38 25.52
C GLU A 345 -15.45 -1.56 26.49
N ARG A 346 -14.42 -2.41 26.65
CA ARG A 346 -14.43 -3.53 27.60
C ARG A 346 -14.46 -3.05 29.05
N PHE A 347 -13.80 -1.92 29.37
CA PHE A 347 -13.82 -1.33 30.73
C PHE A 347 -15.14 -0.64 31.04
N ALA A 348 -15.69 0.10 30.09
CA ALA A 348 -16.82 1.00 30.31
C ALA A 348 -18.17 0.40 29.87
N GLY A 349 -18.17 -0.68 29.09
CA GLY A 349 -19.40 -1.27 28.54
C GLY A 349 -20.08 -0.35 27.49
N THR A 350 -19.38 0.68 27.01
CA THR A 350 -19.88 1.62 26.02
C THR A 350 -18.75 2.13 25.15
N ARG A 351 -19.06 2.48 23.90
CA ARG A 351 -18.17 3.17 22.97
C ARG A 351 -18.55 4.64 22.72
N ASN A 352 -19.61 5.12 23.41
CA ASN A 352 -20.01 6.52 23.33
C ASN A 352 -19.03 7.39 24.13
N ILE A 353 -18.25 8.24 23.44
CA ILE A 353 -17.21 9.08 24.05
C ILE A 353 -17.76 10.10 25.07
N GLU A 354 -19.03 10.50 24.92
CA GLU A 354 -19.68 11.40 25.89
C GLU A 354 -20.03 10.70 27.22
N GLN A 355 -20.04 9.35 27.22
CA GLN A 355 -20.28 8.52 28.39
C GLN A 355 -19.00 7.95 29.01
N LEU A 356 -17.86 8.12 28.31
CA LEU A 356 -16.54 7.80 28.82
C LEU A 356 -16.03 8.94 29.71
N GLY A 357 -14.81 8.87 30.16
CA GLY A 357 -14.15 9.91 30.96
C GLY A 357 -13.48 9.31 32.20
N GLY A 358 -12.40 9.94 32.66
CA GLY A 358 -11.70 9.53 33.86
C GLY A 358 -10.95 8.18 33.76
N LEU A 359 -10.78 7.60 32.58
CA LEU A 359 -10.07 6.33 32.39
C LEU A 359 -8.60 6.43 32.84
N ALA A 360 -7.96 7.59 32.69
CA ALA A 360 -6.60 7.81 33.20
C ALA A 360 -6.50 7.75 34.71
N ALA A 361 -7.48 8.29 35.43
CA ALA A 361 -7.50 8.26 36.91
C ALA A 361 -7.71 6.83 37.46
N ARG A 362 -8.55 6.02 36.79
CA ARG A 362 -8.84 4.66 37.19
C ARG A 362 -7.79 3.63 36.75
N ASN A 363 -7.23 3.80 35.59
CA ASN A 363 -6.17 2.96 35.03
C ASN A 363 -5.07 3.83 34.38
N PRO A 364 -4.11 4.31 35.21
CA PRO A 364 -3.07 5.24 34.72
C PRO A 364 -2.24 4.66 33.56
N VAL A 365 -1.91 3.36 33.59
CA VAL A 365 -1.14 2.71 32.51
C VAL A 365 -1.90 2.75 31.18
N PHE A 366 -3.19 2.42 31.20
CA PHE A 366 -4.03 2.52 30.02
C PHE A 366 -4.17 3.97 29.55
N GLY A 367 -4.42 4.91 30.47
CA GLY A 367 -4.57 6.33 30.14
C GLY A 367 -3.30 6.93 29.54
N SER A 368 -2.13 6.58 30.09
CA SER A 368 -0.83 7.01 29.53
C SER A 368 -0.59 6.42 28.14
N LEU A 369 -0.87 5.13 27.93
CA LEU A 369 -0.71 4.49 26.64
C LEU A 369 -1.68 5.05 25.60
N PHE A 370 -2.94 5.29 25.99
CA PHE A 370 -3.94 5.91 25.12
C PHE A 370 -3.51 7.32 24.69
N GLY A 371 -3.09 8.15 25.66
CA GLY A 371 -2.57 9.49 25.40
C GLY A 371 -1.32 9.47 24.51
N PHE A 372 -0.39 8.57 24.77
CA PHE A 372 0.82 8.38 23.98
C PHE A 372 0.49 8.06 22.51
N VAL A 373 -0.31 7.02 22.25
CA VAL A 373 -0.72 6.64 20.90
C VAL A 373 -1.50 7.76 20.19
N ALA A 374 -2.37 8.46 20.93
CA ALA A 374 -3.11 9.59 20.39
C ALA A 374 -2.18 10.74 19.94
N VAL A 375 -1.17 11.08 20.75
CA VAL A 375 -0.16 12.10 20.39
C VAL A 375 0.62 11.68 19.13
N LEU A 376 0.99 10.39 19.03
CA LEU A 376 1.69 9.88 17.85
C LEU A 376 0.85 9.95 16.57
N SER A 377 -0.47 9.99 16.70
CA SER A 377 -1.40 10.12 15.56
C SER A 377 -1.70 11.57 15.15
N LEU A 378 -1.21 12.55 15.93
CA LEU A 378 -1.38 13.99 15.66
C LEU A 378 -0.32 14.56 14.70
N ALA A 379 0.46 13.73 14.04
CA ALA A 379 1.59 14.18 13.21
C ALA A 379 2.53 15.15 13.93
N VAL A 380 2.88 14.83 15.18
CA VAL A 380 3.85 15.64 15.95
C VAL A 380 5.25 15.41 15.35
N PRO A 381 6.08 16.48 15.19
CA PRO A 381 7.46 16.32 14.73
C PRO A 381 8.23 15.23 15.50
N GLY A 382 8.96 14.39 14.78
CA GLY A 382 9.62 13.18 15.30
C GLY A 382 8.80 11.91 15.23
N THR A 383 7.58 11.95 14.72
CA THR A 383 6.75 10.75 14.48
C THR A 383 6.67 10.42 12.99
N ALA A 384 6.47 9.15 12.65
CA ALA A 384 6.27 8.71 11.28
C ALA A 384 5.03 9.36 10.64
N GLY A 385 3.99 9.66 11.43
CA GLY A 385 2.81 10.40 10.97
C GLY A 385 3.18 11.78 10.43
N PHE A 386 4.00 12.53 11.16
CA PHE A 386 4.47 13.83 10.70
C PHE A 386 5.25 13.73 9.39
N VAL A 387 6.19 12.80 9.29
CA VAL A 387 6.99 12.60 8.07
C VAL A 387 6.09 12.33 6.88
N GLY A 388 5.16 11.36 7.01
CA GLY A 388 4.26 10.99 5.92
C GLY A 388 3.33 12.13 5.50
N GLU A 389 2.63 12.76 6.47
CA GLU A 389 1.68 13.83 6.19
C GLU A 389 2.35 15.09 5.65
N PHE A 390 3.51 15.47 6.22
CA PHE A 390 4.26 16.64 5.76
C PHE A 390 4.84 16.43 4.36
N THR A 391 5.38 15.24 4.06
CA THR A 391 5.91 14.95 2.73
C THR A 391 4.80 14.89 1.68
N VAL A 392 3.61 14.35 2.01
CA VAL A 392 2.42 14.42 1.13
C VAL A 392 2.00 15.87 0.90
N LEU A 393 2.04 16.73 1.93
CA LEU A 393 1.75 18.15 1.77
C LEU A 393 2.74 18.82 0.80
N MET A 394 4.03 18.48 0.89
CA MET A 394 5.05 18.97 -0.04
C MET A 394 4.80 18.46 -1.48
N SER A 395 4.47 17.17 -1.66
CA SER A 395 4.09 16.63 -2.98
C SER A 395 2.89 17.38 -3.60
N LEU A 396 1.93 17.79 -2.76
CA LEU A 396 0.77 18.57 -3.22
C LEU A 396 1.12 20.03 -3.51
N TRP A 397 2.19 20.57 -2.89
CA TRP A 397 2.68 21.92 -3.19
C TRP A 397 3.23 21.99 -4.63
N ASP A 398 3.81 20.91 -5.14
CA ASP A 398 4.28 20.84 -6.53
C ASP A 398 3.13 20.99 -7.54
N MET A 399 1.90 20.59 -7.14
CA MET A 399 0.67 20.79 -7.92
C MET A 399 0.04 22.18 -7.75
N GLY A 400 0.59 22.99 -6.84
CA GLY A 400 0.16 24.34 -6.55
C GLY A 400 -0.17 24.60 -5.07
N PRO A 401 -0.29 25.89 -4.66
CA PRO A 401 -0.49 26.23 -3.25
C PRO A 401 -1.87 25.83 -2.72
N LEU A 402 -2.91 25.79 -3.55
CA LEU A 402 -4.27 25.51 -3.09
C LEU A 402 -4.48 24.07 -2.61
N PRO A 403 -4.04 23.02 -3.33
CA PRO A 403 -4.07 21.64 -2.82
C PRO A 403 -3.33 21.49 -1.49
N ALA A 404 -2.13 22.06 -1.37
CA ALA A 404 -1.34 22.01 -0.14
C ALA A 404 -2.04 22.72 1.04
N LEU A 405 -2.65 23.87 0.82
CA LEU A 405 -3.41 24.59 1.86
C LEU A 405 -4.62 23.77 2.34
N VAL A 406 -5.34 23.13 1.43
CA VAL A 406 -6.47 22.25 1.79
C VAL A 406 -5.98 21.03 2.57
N ALA A 407 -4.87 20.41 2.18
CA ALA A 407 -4.24 19.35 2.94
C ALA A 407 -3.80 19.81 4.34
N GLY A 408 -3.18 20.99 4.45
CA GLY A 408 -2.81 21.59 5.73
C GLY A 408 -4.00 21.83 6.65
N LEU A 409 -5.16 22.22 6.11
CA LEU A 409 -6.40 22.33 6.88
C LEU A 409 -6.86 20.96 7.43
N CYS A 410 -6.67 19.89 6.67
CA CYS A 410 -6.98 18.53 7.16
C CYS A 410 -6.13 18.18 8.40
N LEU A 411 -4.85 18.56 8.43
CA LEU A 411 -3.96 18.31 9.56
C LEU A 411 -4.44 19.06 10.82
N ILE A 412 -4.87 20.30 10.68
CA ILE A 412 -5.45 21.08 11.79
C ILE A 412 -6.73 20.44 12.32
N LEU A 413 -7.61 19.99 11.41
CA LEU A 413 -8.84 19.30 11.81
C LEU A 413 -8.55 17.96 12.47
N SER A 414 -7.49 17.23 12.03
CA SER A 414 -7.09 15.97 12.64
C SER A 414 -6.67 16.16 14.09
N ALA A 415 -5.89 17.20 14.38
CA ALA A 415 -5.53 17.58 15.73
C ALA A 415 -6.78 17.91 16.58
N ALA A 416 -7.73 18.66 16.03
CA ALA A 416 -8.93 19.06 16.76
C ALA A 416 -9.79 17.87 17.18
N TYR A 417 -10.12 16.92 16.28
CA TYR A 417 -10.95 15.78 16.66
C TYR A 417 -10.20 14.79 17.57
N MET A 418 -8.90 14.62 17.39
CA MET A 418 -8.13 13.71 18.23
C MET A 418 -7.94 14.24 19.66
N LEU A 419 -7.65 15.53 19.83
CA LEU A 419 -7.58 16.14 21.15
C LEU A 419 -8.93 16.08 21.87
N ARG A 420 -10.05 16.33 21.15
CA ARG A 420 -11.40 16.12 21.70
C ARG A 420 -11.61 14.66 22.13
N PHE A 421 -11.17 13.69 21.32
CA PHE A 421 -11.28 12.26 21.64
C PHE A 421 -10.53 11.91 22.92
N VAL A 422 -9.27 12.34 23.04
CA VAL A 422 -8.44 12.17 24.25
C VAL A 422 -9.12 12.79 25.47
N GLN A 423 -9.55 14.05 25.33
CA GLN A 423 -10.21 14.79 26.41
C GLN A 423 -11.45 14.03 26.95
N LYS A 424 -12.29 13.51 26.05
CA LYS A 424 -13.53 12.83 26.40
C LYS A 424 -13.32 11.42 26.95
N VAL A 425 -12.28 10.72 26.52
CA VAL A 425 -12.06 9.30 26.89
C VAL A 425 -11.25 9.18 28.18
N ILE A 426 -10.13 9.90 28.30
CA ILE A 426 -9.18 9.67 29.39
C ILE A 426 -9.24 10.70 30.51
N PHE A 427 -9.73 11.90 30.25
CA PHE A 427 -9.86 12.96 31.25
C PHE A 427 -11.31 13.15 31.72
N GLY A 428 -11.50 13.99 32.72
CA GLY A 428 -12.82 14.32 33.28
C GLY A 428 -13.36 13.31 34.26
N LYS A 429 -14.67 13.39 34.50
CA LYS A 429 -15.38 12.46 35.41
C LYS A 429 -16.14 11.41 34.58
N PRO A 430 -16.12 10.12 34.99
CA PRO A 430 -16.88 9.10 34.30
C PRO A 430 -18.39 9.37 34.46
N ALA A 431 -19.13 9.26 33.36
CA ALA A 431 -20.60 9.36 33.38
C ALA A 431 -21.28 8.04 33.82
N ARG A 432 -20.53 6.95 33.88
CA ARG A 432 -20.99 5.61 34.30
C ARG A 432 -19.98 4.95 35.21
N GLU A 433 -20.46 4.02 36.02
CA GLU A 433 -19.58 3.09 36.76
C GLU A 433 -18.91 2.14 35.77
N TYR A 434 -17.62 1.93 35.98
CA TYR A 434 -16.85 1.00 35.16
C TYR A 434 -17.03 -0.44 35.64
N VAL A 435 -16.93 -1.38 34.69
CA VAL A 435 -17.02 -2.82 34.99
C VAL A 435 -15.80 -3.26 35.78
N ASP A 436 -16.02 -3.71 37.01
CA ASP A 436 -14.94 -4.18 37.88
C ASP A 436 -14.32 -5.49 37.35
N GLY A 437 -13.02 -5.65 37.59
CA GLY A 437 -12.27 -6.87 37.26
C GLY A 437 -11.73 -6.97 35.82
N LYS A 438 -12.18 -6.14 34.88
CA LYS A 438 -11.62 -6.13 33.52
C LYS A 438 -10.42 -5.18 33.45
N ARG A 439 -9.25 -5.73 33.19
CA ARG A 439 -7.99 -4.96 33.07
C ARG A 439 -7.32 -5.22 31.70
N MET A 440 -6.54 -4.26 31.25
CA MET A 440 -5.61 -4.47 30.15
C MET A 440 -4.51 -5.44 30.60
N THR A 441 -4.26 -6.48 29.85
CA THR A 441 -3.16 -7.41 30.14
C THR A 441 -1.81 -6.81 29.75
N ALA A 442 -0.74 -7.31 30.38
CA ALA A 442 0.61 -6.87 30.06
C ALA A 442 0.95 -7.12 28.58
N LEU A 443 0.48 -8.25 28.02
CA LEU A 443 0.73 -8.59 26.61
C LEU A 443 -0.03 -7.66 25.65
N GLU A 444 -1.26 -7.26 25.95
CA GLU A 444 -1.99 -6.24 25.18
C GLU A 444 -1.27 -4.88 25.25
N GLY A 445 -0.90 -4.46 26.45
CA GLY A 445 -0.20 -3.19 26.64
C GLY A 445 1.17 -3.14 25.95
N SER A 446 1.97 -4.21 26.08
CA SER A 446 3.29 -4.26 25.44
C SER A 446 3.20 -4.28 23.91
N SER A 447 2.28 -5.04 23.31
CA SER A 447 2.12 -5.09 21.86
C SER A 447 1.69 -3.74 21.28
N ILE A 448 0.76 -3.02 21.95
CA ILE A 448 0.36 -1.68 21.53
C ILE A 448 1.50 -0.66 21.74
N SER A 449 2.27 -0.80 22.83
CA SER A 449 3.45 0.04 23.10
C SER A 449 4.52 -0.12 22.02
N ILE A 450 4.76 -1.35 21.56
CA ILE A 450 5.68 -1.62 20.44
C ILE A 450 5.25 -0.88 19.18
N MET A 451 3.96 -0.89 18.83
CA MET A 451 3.44 -0.12 17.70
C MET A 451 3.71 1.39 17.86
N GLY A 452 3.53 1.92 19.08
CA GLY A 452 3.85 3.32 19.39
C GLY A 452 5.36 3.62 19.27
N VAL A 453 6.23 2.75 19.78
CA VAL A 453 7.69 2.90 19.67
C VAL A 453 8.12 2.85 18.20
N MET A 454 7.53 1.96 17.39
CA MET A 454 7.81 1.91 15.95
C MET A 454 7.46 3.23 15.25
N LEU A 455 6.36 3.89 15.62
CA LEU A 455 5.99 5.20 15.08
C LEU A 455 7.03 6.29 15.38
N LEU A 456 7.71 6.24 16.55
CA LEU A 456 8.82 7.14 16.87
C LEU A 456 10.08 6.76 16.10
N VAL A 457 10.45 5.48 16.08
CA VAL A 457 11.66 5.01 15.37
C VAL A 457 11.57 5.36 13.89
N PHE A 458 10.45 5.10 13.25
CA PHE A 458 10.24 5.41 11.84
C PHE A 458 10.11 6.91 11.56
N GLY A 459 9.67 7.70 12.55
CA GLY A 459 9.67 9.16 12.44
C GLY A 459 11.05 9.78 12.53
N MET A 460 11.92 9.23 13.39
CA MET A 460 13.31 9.69 13.53
C MET A 460 14.21 9.17 12.39
N HIS A 461 13.91 8.01 11.85
CA HIS A 461 14.68 7.37 10.77
C HIS A 461 13.74 6.86 9.66
N PRO A 462 13.12 7.77 8.87
CA PRO A 462 12.18 7.38 7.80
C PRO A 462 12.85 6.53 6.70
N ALA A 463 14.16 6.57 6.58
CA ALA A 463 14.94 5.75 5.67
C ALA A 463 14.69 4.23 5.85
N PHE A 464 14.33 3.76 7.05
CA PHE A 464 13.91 2.38 7.25
C PHE A 464 12.72 1.97 6.38
N ILE A 465 11.83 2.91 6.10
CA ILE A 465 10.67 2.68 5.24
C ILE A 465 11.02 3.00 3.79
N THR A 466 11.64 4.15 3.52
CA THR A 466 11.82 4.66 2.16
C THR A 466 12.90 3.93 1.37
N ASN A 467 13.95 3.42 2.00
CA ASN A 467 14.98 2.65 1.31
C ASN A 467 14.45 1.32 0.73
N ALA A 468 13.29 0.84 1.19
CA ALA A 468 12.65 -0.34 0.62
C ALA A 468 11.91 -0.05 -0.71
N LEU A 469 11.88 1.20 -1.16
CA LEU A 469 11.11 1.66 -2.33
C LEU A 469 11.86 1.57 -3.66
N GLN A 470 12.68 0.60 -3.86
CA GLN A 470 13.17 0.30 -5.22
C GLN A 470 12.05 -0.36 -6.04
N LEU A 471 11.06 0.44 -6.44
CA LEU A 471 9.85 -0.05 -7.12
C LEU A 471 10.10 -0.43 -8.58
N PHE A 472 11.10 0.13 -9.20
CA PHE A 472 11.46 -0.08 -10.59
C PHE A 472 12.97 -0.24 -10.69
N ASP A 473 13.52 -1.22 -9.95
CA ASP A 473 14.87 -1.66 -10.22
C ASP A 473 14.90 -2.29 -11.62
N GLU A 474 15.90 -1.97 -12.41
CA GLU A 474 16.08 -2.52 -13.76
C GLU A 474 16.00 -4.05 -13.78
N SER A 475 16.41 -4.71 -12.68
CA SER A 475 16.27 -6.14 -12.48
C SER A 475 14.80 -6.63 -12.49
N ALA A 476 13.86 -5.86 -11.94
CA ALA A 476 12.45 -6.20 -11.94
C ALA A 476 11.82 -6.05 -13.34
N VAL A 477 12.24 -5.03 -14.07
CA VAL A 477 11.85 -4.83 -15.48
C VAL A 477 12.45 -5.94 -16.36
N GLN A 478 13.69 -6.34 -16.11
CA GLN A 478 14.35 -7.45 -16.81
C GLN A 478 13.68 -8.80 -16.52
N GLU A 479 13.29 -9.07 -15.26
CA GLU A 479 12.56 -10.31 -14.94
C GLU A 479 11.15 -10.33 -15.51
N MET A 480 10.43 -9.21 -15.51
CA MET A 480 9.15 -9.10 -16.21
C MET A 480 9.32 -9.30 -17.73
N ASN A 481 10.37 -8.73 -18.32
CA ASN A 481 10.68 -8.93 -19.75
C ASN A 481 11.02 -10.39 -20.07
N LYS A 482 11.70 -11.12 -19.18
CA LYS A 482 11.95 -12.57 -19.34
C LYS A 482 10.66 -13.39 -19.42
N VAL A 483 9.64 -13.00 -18.68
CA VAL A 483 8.34 -13.68 -18.65
C VAL A 483 7.48 -13.28 -19.84
N THR A 484 7.52 -12.00 -20.25
CA THR A 484 6.70 -11.46 -21.35
C THR A 484 7.29 -11.74 -22.73
N HIS A 485 8.61 -11.82 -22.86
CA HIS A 485 9.33 -12.03 -24.12
C HIS A 485 10.47 -13.05 -23.98
N PRO A 486 10.15 -14.34 -23.70
CA PRO A 486 11.18 -15.37 -23.49
C PRO A 486 12.11 -15.56 -24.72
N ALA A 487 11.63 -15.31 -25.93
CA ALA A 487 12.44 -15.40 -27.16
C ALA A 487 13.49 -14.27 -27.28
N ALA A 488 13.16 -13.04 -26.92
CA ALA A 488 14.07 -11.90 -26.97
C ALA A 488 15.22 -12.01 -25.95
N VAL A 489 14.95 -12.66 -24.81
CA VAL A 489 15.97 -12.89 -23.77
C VAL A 489 16.92 -14.03 -24.16
N GLN A 490 16.45 -15.04 -24.89
CA GLN A 490 17.34 -16.08 -25.43
C GLN A 490 18.27 -15.52 -26.52
N GLU A 491 17.82 -14.59 -27.35
CA GLU A 491 18.67 -13.90 -28.32
C GLU A 491 19.73 -13.03 -27.65
N SER A 492 19.41 -12.26 -26.59
CA SER A 492 20.40 -11.46 -25.88
C SER A 492 21.41 -12.33 -25.12
N GLN A 493 21.00 -13.45 -24.51
CA GLN A 493 21.90 -14.39 -23.84
C GLN A 493 22.80 -15.17 -24.83
N THR A 494 22.34 -15.44 -26.04
CA THR A 494 23.17 -16.03 -27.09
C THR A 494 24.18 -15.04 -27.67
N VAL A 495 23.87 -13.75 -27.69
CA VAL A 495 24.81 -12.68 -28.07
C VAL A 495 25.85 -12.46 -26.97
N GLU A 496 25.49 -12.45 -25.68
CA GLU A 496 26.45 -12.37 -24.56
C GLU A 496 27.33 -13.62 -24.48
N ALA A 497 26.77 -14.82 -24.67
CA ALA A 497 27.55 -16.06 -24.66
C ALA A 497 28.47 -16.21 -25.88
N SER A 498 28.20 -15.55 -26.99
CA SER A 498 29.08 -15.49 -28.16
C SER A 498 30.17 -14.43 -28.02
N ALA A 499 30.00 -13.40 -27.21
CA ALA A 499 30.99 -12.38 -26.90
C ALA A 499 32.10 -12.89 -25.97
N ASP A 500 31.77 -13.83 -25.06
CA ASP A 500 32.74 -14.43 -24.13
C ASP A 500 33.70 -15.46 -24.77
N THR A 501 33.51 -15.82 -26.04
CA THR A 501 34.34 -16.82 -26.77
C THR A 501 35.26 -16.25 -27.83
N THR A 502 35.18 -14.95 -28.14
CA THR A 502 36.11 -14.28 -29.08
C THR A 502 36.86 -13.17 -28.34
N GLY A 503 38.09 -13.46 -27.99
CA GLY A 503 38.89 -12.62 -27.09
C GLY A 503 39.22 -11.22 -27.60
N GLU A 504 39.29 -10.33 -26.68
CA GLU A 504 40.17 -9.15 -26.45
C GLU A 504 40.56 -8.17 -27.57
N ALA A 505 40.05 -8.27 -28.81
CA ALA A 505 40.48 -7.40 -29.92
C ALA A 505 39.35 -6.53 -30.58
N GLU A 506 38.08 -6.68 -30.18
CA GLU A 506 36.96 -5.95 -30.79
C GLU A 506 36.19 -4.99 -29.87
N VAL A 507 36.64 -4.80 -28.63
CA VAL A 507 35.91 -3.99 -27.61
C VAL A 507 36.10 -2.49 -27.85
N ASP A 508 37.22 -2.06 -28.50
CA ASP A 508 37.52 -0.64 -28.67
C ASP A 508 36.76 0.04 -29.84
N GLU A 509 36.19 -0.70 -30.80
CA GLU A 509 35.44 -0.08 -31.91
C GLU A 509 33.94 0.08 -31.61
N ASN A 510 33.36 -0.67 -30.68
CA ASN A 510 31.92 -0.61 -30.38
C ASN A 510 31.52 0.46 -29.35
N ILE A 511 32.42 0.91 -28.49
CA ILE A 511 32.15 2.00 -27.51
C ILE A 511 32.09 3.35 -28.25
N ALA A 512 32.85 3.51 -29.33
CA ALA A 512 32.78 4.71 -30.20
C ALA A 512 31.50 4.80 -31.05
N ALA A 513 30.74 3.72 -31.19
CA ALA A 513 29.52 3.69 -32.01
C ALA A 513 28.24 4.10 -31.26
N VAL A 514 28.26 4.23 -29.92
CA VAL A 514 27.07 4.51 -29.09
C VAL A 514 26.83 6.01 -28.85
N ALA A 515 27.85 6.85 -28.99
CA ALA A 515 27.73 8.31 -28.83
C ALA A 515 27.88 9.04 -30.17
N GLN A 516 26.91 8.91 -31.06
CA GLN A 516 26.87 9.77 -32.27
C GLN A 516 25.98 10.98 -31.97
N PRO A 517 26.45 12.21 -32.32
CA PRO A 517 25.61 13.40 -32.18
C PRO A 517 24.38 13.28 -33.10
N MET A 518 23.23 13.81 -32.65
CA MET A 518 21.98 13.80 -33.40
C MET A 518 22.22 14.32 -34.81
N THR A 519 21.80 13.56 -35.81
CA THR A 519 21.99 13.96 -37.24
C THR A 519 21.03 15.08 -37.61
N GLU A 520 21.36 15.81 -38.68
CA GLU A 520 20.45 16.86 -39.20
C GLU A 520 19.08 16.33 -39.63
N ASP A 521 18.98 15.04 -39.98
CA ASP A 521 17.72 14.40 -40.33
C ASP A 521 16.88 14.09 -39.10
N ASP A 522 17.51 13.69 -37.99
CA ASP A 522 16.83 13.50 -36.69
C ASP A 522 16.24 14.82 -36.19
N LEU A 523 16.99 15.92 -36.28
CA LEU A 523 16.53 17.25 -35.91
C LEU A 523 15.37 17.75 -36.79
N ARG A 524 15.37 17.45 -38.10
CA ARG A 524 14.27 17.77 -39.05
C ARG A 524 13.01 16.96 -38.72
N GLN A 525 13.19 15.69 -38.37
CA GLN A 525 12.07 14.81 -38.03
C GLN A 525 11.43 15.23 -36.68
N LEU A 526 12.25 15.65 -35.72
CA LEU A 526 11.83 16.23 -34.47
C LEU A 526 11.04 17.53 -34.66
N ASP A 527 11.56 18.47 -35.50
CA ASP A 527 10.87 19.71 -35.80
C ASP A 527 9.50 19.47 -36.46
N SER A 528 9.44 18.52 -37.40
CA SER A 528 8.18 18.11 -38.02
C SER A 528 7.17 17.56 -37.04
N ASN A 529 7.61 16.73 -36.07
CA ASN A 529 6.77 16.14 -35.05
C ASN A 529 6.28 17.19 -34.05
N LEU A 530 7.14 18.12 -33.62
CA LEU A 530 6.77 19.21 -32.71
C LEU A 530 5.76 20.17 -33.37
N LYS A 531 5.94 20.44 -34.69
CA LYS A 531 4.99 21.23 -35.48
C LYS A 531 3.61 20.54 -35.57
N ALA A 532 3.60 19.24 -35.81
CA ALA A 532 2.36 18.44 -35.85
C ALA A 532 1.62 18.44 -34.50
N ASN A 533 2.34 18.57 -33.40
CA ASN A 533 1.78 18.63 -32.04
C ASN A 533 1.43 20.06 -31.59
N GLY A 534 1.53 21.08 -32.45
CA GLY A 534 1.01 22.41 -32.20
C GLY A 534 1.95 23.36 -31.43
N PHE A 535 3.25 23.05 -31.33
CA PHE A 535 4.24 23.94 -30.71
C PHE A 535 4.53 25.15 -31.61
N SER A 536 4.69 26.32 -31.02
CA SER A 536 5.05 27.56 -31.74
C SER A 536 6.47 27.50 -32.30
N ASP A 537 6.76 28.35 -33.29
CA ASP A 537 8.09 28.40 -33.93
C ASP A 537 9.21 28.71 -32.93
N GLU A 538 8.95 29.57 -31.91
CA GLU A 538 9.90 29.92 -30.86
C GLU A 538 10.15 28.76 -29.88
N GLU A 539 9.10 28.06 -29.45
CA GLU A 539 9.21 26.90 -28.56
C GLU A 539 9.96 25.74 -29.24
N ARG A 540 9.70 25.48 -30.50
CA ARG A 540 10.39 24.44 -31.28
C ARG A 540 11.88 24.73 -31.45
N ALA A 541 12.23 25.98 -31.79
CA ALA A 541 13.61 26.42 -31.93
C ALA A 541 14.37 26.31 -30.56
N SER A 542 13.74 26.68 -29.47
CA SER A 542 14.31 26.58 -28.12
C SER A 542 14.57 25.10 -27.73
N LEU A 543 13.61 24.21 -27.98
CA LEU A 543 13.71 22.80 -27.60
C LEU A 543 14.78 22.07 -28.43
N ILE A 544 14.84 22.35 -29.71
CA ILE A 544 15.85 21.79 -30.62
C ILE A 544 17.26 22.26 -30.24
N ALA A 545 17.41 23.55 -29.87
CA ALA A 545 18.68 24.09 -29.41
C ALA A 545 19.15 23.46 -28.09
N GLN A 546 18.23 23.21 -27.14
CA GLN A 546 18.55 22.53 -25.88
C GLN A 546 18.98 21.07 -26.12
N LEU A 547 18.24 20.31 -26.90
CA LEU A 547 18.57 18.92 -27.21
C LEU A 547 19.90 18.78 -27.95
N LYS A 548 20.20 19.72 -28.88
CA LYS A 548 21.48 19.76 -29.57
C LYS A 548 22.65 20.02 -28.60
N ALA A 549 22.48 20.98 -27.66
CA ALA A 549 23.49 21.28 -26.67
C ALA A 549 23.71 20.12 -25.68
N MET A 550 22.66 19.40 -25.28
CA MET A 550 22.77 18.18 -24.46
C MET A 550 23.51 17.06 -25.18
N SER A 551 23.16 16.79 -26.44
CA SER A 551 23.83 15.78 -27.25
C SER A 551 25.31 16.09 -27.49
N GLU A 552 25.68 17.37 -27.68
CA GLU A 552 27.07 17.81 -27.81
C GLU A 552 27.84 17.69 -26.48
N SER A 553 27.17 17.91 -25.32
CA SER A 553 27.76 17.73 -23.97
C SER A 553 27.99 16.25 -23.64
N GLU A 554 27.02 15.36 -23.92
CA GLU A 554 27.16 13.92 -23.68
C GLU A 554 28.30 13.30 -24.53
N VAL A 555 28.48 13.77 -25.78
CA VAL A 555 29.59 13.34 -26.62
C VAL A 555 30.94 13.85 -26.11
N ALA A 556 30.99 15.06 -25.55
CA ALA A 556 32.20 15.61 -24.94
C ALA A 556 32.60 14.86 -23.66
N ASP A 557 31.64 14.57 -22.81
CA ASP A 557 31.85 13.83 -21.56
C ASP A 557 32.31 12.37 -21.83
N ALA A 558 31.72 11.71 -22.84
CA ALA A 558 32.13 10.36 -23.27
C ALA A 558 33.56 10.32 -23.84
N HIS A 559 33.97 11.40 -24.54
CA HIS A 559 35.36 11.52 -25.01
C HIS A 559 36.35 11.80 -23.89
N GLU A 560 35.96 12.50 -22.82
CA GLU A 560 36.80 12.78 -21.66
C GLU A 560 36.98 11.52 -20.80
N GLU A 561 35.91 10.73 -20.57
CA GLU A 561 35.99 9.42 -19.90
C GLU A 561 36.84 8.39 -20.66
N ALA A 562 36.73 8.36 -21.99
CA ALA A 562 37.56 7.48 -22.82
C ALA A 562 39.04 7.89 -22.79
N ALA A 563 39.35 9.17 -22.71
CA ALA A 563 40.72 9.68 -22.59
C ALA A 563 41.33 9.35 -21.18
N GLU A 564 40.56 9.51 -20.11
CA GLU A 564 40.99 9.15 -18.75
C GLU A 564 41.23 7.64 -18.58
N SER A 565 40.40 6.79 -19.17
CA SER A 565 40.55 5.34 -19.14
C SER A 565 41.81 4.88 -19.91
N ASN A 566 42.12 5.53 -21.03
CA ASN A 566 43.33 5.26 -21.79
C ASN A 566 44.60 5.71 -21.05
N GLU A 567 44.59 6.84 -20.34
CA GLU A 567 45.73 7.25 -19.50
C GLU A 567 45.97 6.31 -18.29
N ALA A 568 44.89 5.76 -17.72
CA ALA A 568 44.97 4.79 -16.63
C ALA A 568 45.58 3.47 -17.11
N ASN A 569 45.16 2.97 -18.27
CA ASN A 569 45.69 1.74 -18.87
C ASN A 569 47.16 1.88 -19.29
N VAL A 570 47.59 3.05 -19.78
CA VAL A 570 48.99 3.31 -20.13
C VAL A 570 49.90 3.39 -18.88
N LYS A 571 49.38 3.88 -17.74
CA LYS A 571 50.12 3.88 -16.46
C LYS A 571 50.25 2.47 -15.87
N GLU A 572 49.23 1.64 -15.92
CA GLU A 572 49.34 0.24 -15.47
C GLU A 572 50.28 -0.60 -16.32
N ALA A 573 50.34 -0.35 -17.63
CA ALA A 573 51.27 -1.03 -18.52
C ALA A 573 52.74 -0.63 -18.28
N SER A 574 53.00 0.60 -17.79
CA SER A 574 54.35 1.10 -17.49
C SER A 574 54.87 0.73 -16.08
N GLU A 575 54.05 0.24 -15.18
CA GLU A 575 54.44 -0.26 -13.85
C GLU A 575 54.67 -1.78 -13.84
N ASN A 576 54.35 -2.49 -14.92
CA ASN A 576 54.55 -3.94 -15.06
C ASN A 576 55.76 -4.31 -15.97
N GLU A 577 56.55 -3.34 -16.44
CA GLU A 577 57.91 -3.54 -17.01
C GLU A 577 58.99 -3.17 -15.97
#